data_b2266cf1d0c342cfd8337e6c1fd64b47
#
_entry.id   b2266cf1d0c342cfd8337e6c1fd64b47
#
_cell.length_a   1.000
_cell.length_b   1.000
_cell.length_c   1.000
_cell.angle_alpha   90.00
_cell.angle_beta   90.00
_cell.angle_gamma   90.00
#
_symmetry.space_group_name_H-M   'P 1'
#
loop_
_entity.id
_entity.type
_entity.pdbx_description
1 polymer ?
#
loop_
_entity_poly.entity_id
_entity_poly.type
_entity_poly.pdbx_seq_one_letter_code
_entity_poly.pdbx_strand_id
1 'polypeptide(L)'
;MLKLLKNLMKSPMFVVGISLFLLTLIIAFLGPIVYNVDTNARDIVAGPYAPSSAEHLLGTDHLGRDYMSLLISGLRSSLYVGFVAGIIATVLGVFIGLFGGFRGGWIDEVLNMLTN
;
A
#
# COMPACT_ATOMS: atom_id res chain seq x y z
N MET A 1 8.43 -24.03 -8.42
CA MET A 1 8.43 -22.68 -7.84
C MET A 1 9.53 -21.79 -8.41
N LEU A 2 10.80 -22.17 -8.32
CA LEU A 2 11.92 -21.39 -8.90
C LEU A 2 11.83 -21.14 -10.42
N LYS A 3 11.37 -22.12 -11.20
CA LYS A 3 11.18 -21.95 -12.66
C LYS A 3 10.08 -20.95 -13.01
N LEU A 4 9.00 -20.90 -12.23
CA LEU A 4 7.92 -19.91 -12.40
C LEU A 4 8.42 -18.49 -12.09
N LEU A 5 9.14 -18.32 -10.97
CA LEU A 5 9.75 -17.03 -10.61
C LEU A 5 10.70 -16.55 -11.71
N LYS A 6 11.56 -17.43 -12.22
CA LYS A 6 12.51 -17.11 -13.29
C LYS A 6 11.82 -16.71 -14.60
N ASN A 7 10.67 -17.30 -14.91
CA ASN A 7 9.88 -16.92 -16.07
C ASN A 7 9.14 -15.58 -15.87
N LEU A 8 8.62 -15.33 -14.68
CA LEU A 8 7.99 -14.05 -14.33
C LEU A 8 8.99 -12.89 -14.37
N MET A 9 10.22 -13.11 -13.91
CA MET A 9 11.28 -12.10 -13.96
C MET A 9 11.74 -11.75 -15.38
N LYS A 10 11.38 -12.54 -16.40
CA LYS A 10 11.61 -12.20 -17.81
C LYS A 10 10.59 -11.19 -18.36
N SER A 11 9.47 -11.01 -17.69
CA SER A 11 8.46 -10.01 -18.07
C SER A 11 8.87 -8.63 -17.55
N PRO A 12 9.13 -7.64 -18.43
CA PRO A 12 9.50 -6.29 -18.00
C PRO A 12 8.40 -5.65 -17.15
N MET A 13 7.15 -5.95 -17.43
CA MET A 13 6.00 -5.43 -16.69
C MET A 13 5.96 -5.96 -15.25
N PHE A 14 6.29 -7.24 -15.06
CA PHE A 14 6.41 -7.84 -13.72
C PHE A 14 7.56 -7.20 -12.92
N VAL A 15 8.71 -7.02 -13.56
CA VAL A 15 9.89 -6.41 -12.90
C VAL A 15 9.60 -4.98 -12.47
N VAL A 16 8.94 -4.18 -13.32
CA VAL A 16 8.54 -2.82 -12.97
C VAL A 16 7.55 -2.84 -11.80
N GLY A 17 6.52 -3.68 -11.84
CA GLY A 17 5.52 -3.77 -10.78
C GLY A 17 6.11 -4.17 -9.43
N ILE A 18 6.95 -5.20 -9.39
CA ILE A 18 7.59 -5.66 -8.16
C ILE A 18 8.59 -4.62 -7.62
N SER A 19 9.30 -3.92 -8.52
CA SER A 19 10.23 -2.85 -8.12
C SER A 19 9.51 -1.68 -7.46
N LEU A 20 8.38 -1.24 -8.02
CA LEU A 20 7.56 -0.18 -7.44
C LEU A 20 6.97 -0.62 -6.08
N PHE A 21 6.52 -1.86 -5.98
CA PHE A 21 6.00 -2.40 -4.73
C PHE A 21 7.07 -2.45 -3.64
N LEU A 22 8.26 -2.96 -3.97
CA LEU A 22 9.39 -3.00 -3.03
C LEU A 22 9.84 -1.59 -2.63
N LEU A 23 9.88 -0.64 -3.57
CA LEU A 23 10.19 0.76 -3.27
C LEU A 23 9.18 1.35 -2.27
N THR A 24 7.89 1.08 -2.45
CA THR A 24 6.84 1.51 -1.52
C THR A 24 7.06 0.94 -0.12
N LEU A 25 7.39 -0.35 -0.02
CA LEU A 25 7.71 -0.99 1.27
C LEU A 25 8.95 -0.38 1.92
N ILE A 26 10.00 -0.15 1.15
CA ILE A 26 11.25 0.44 1.65
C ILE A 26 10.97 1.84 2.22
N ILE A 27 10.26 2.69 1.49
CA ILE A 27 9.93 4.04 1.94
C ILE A 27 9.04 3.99 3.20
N ALA A 28 8.06 3.10 3.25
CA ALA A 28 7.14 3.00 4.37
C ALA A 28 7.81 2.51 5.66
N PHE A 29 8.76 1.57 5.58
CA PHE A 29 9.39 0.96 6.75
C PHE A 29 10.71 1.61 7.12
N LEU A 30 11.56 1.95 6.16
CA LEU A 30 12.84 2.59 6.41
C LEU A 30 12.74 4.12 6.48
N GLY A 31 11.74 4.72 5.84
CA GLY A 31 11.53 6.15 5.85
C GLY A 31 11.55 6.77 7.24
N PRO A 32 10.78 6.26 8.22
CA PRO A 32 10.78 6.81 9.58
C PRO A 32 12.09 6.64 10.34
N ILE A 33 12.97 5.74 9.91
CA ILE A 33 14.26 5.49 10.55
C ILE A 33 15.30 6.52 10.05
N VAL A 34 15.23 6.85 8.76
CA VAL A 34 16.19 7.74 8.10
C VAL A 34 15.74 9.19 8.14
N TYR A 35 14.43 9.41 8.13
CA TYR A 35 13.81 10.72 8.06
C TYR A 35 12.97 10.99 9.30
N ASN A 36 13.13 12.16 9.89
CA ASN A 36 12.31 12.55 11.06
C ASN A 36 10.89 12.88 10.63
N VAL A 37 9.99 11.91 10.76
CA VAL A 37 8.60 12.03 10.31
C VAL A 37 7.77 12.73 11.37
N ASP A 38 7.41 13.98 11.12
CA ASP A 38 6.43 14.72 11.91
C ASP A 38 5.35 15.31 10.99
N THR A 39 4.17 14.71 11.04
CA THR A 39 3.03 15.11 10.20
C THR A 39 2.26 16.31 10.78
N ASN A 40 2.52 16.69 12.02
CA ASN A 40 1.84 17.79 12.70
C ASN A 40 2.68 19.07 12.75
N ALA A 41 4.00 18.93 12.64
CA ALA A 41 4.88 20.10 12.64
C ALA A 41 4.60 20.98 11.42
N ARG A 42 4.47 22.27 11.69
CA ARG A 42 4.35 23.31 10.67
C ARG A 42 5.59 24.16 10.71
N ASP A 43 6.25 24.28 9.57
CA ASP A 43 7.36 25.21 9.45
C ASP A 43 6.83 26.61 9.10
N ILE A 44 6.83 27.47 10.11
CA ILE A 44 6.40 28.87 9.94
C ILE A 44 7.41 29.67 9.14
N VAL A 45 8.68 29.29 9.17
CA VAL A 45 9.76 30.00 8.47
C VAL A 45 9.75 29.67 6.97
N ALA A 46 9.66 28.39 6.63
CA ALA A 46 9.54 27.95 5.24
C ALA A 46 8.18 28.35 4.64
N GLY A 47 7.12 28.30 5.46
CA GLY A 47 5.78 28.68 5.06
C GLY A 47 5.06 27.66 4.16
N PRO A 48 3.83 28.00 3.75
CA PRO A 48 3.05 27.17 2.81
C PRO A 48 3.71 27.14 1.41
N TYR A 49 3.58 25.98 0.75
CA TYR A 49 4.09 25.77 -0.62
C TYR A 49 5.58 26.08 -0.81
N ALA A 50 6.39 25.91 0.22
CA ALA A 50 7.82 26.06 0.10
C ALA A 50 8.39 25.02 -0.88
N PRO A 51 9.39 25.42 -1.71
CA PRO A 51 10.02 24.52 -2.67
C PRO A 51 10.85 23.44 -1.96
N SER A 52 11.23 22.41 -2.71
CA SER A 52 12.13 21.37 -2.23
C SER A 52 13.45 21.96 -1.71
N SER A 53 13.86 21.53 -0.51
CA SER A 53 15.09 21.99 0.15
C SER A 53 15.73 20.82 0.93
N ALA A 54 16.89 21.08 1.56
CA ALA A 54 17.56 20.10 2.42
C ALA A 54 16.74 19.73 3.67
N GLU A 55 15.94 20.68 4.18
CA GLU A 55 15.05 20.46 5.33
C GLU A 55 13.71 19.83 4.93
N HIS A 56 13.20 20.18 3.75
CA HIS A 56 11.94 19.67 3.18
C HIS A 56 12.19 19.11 1.79
N LEU A 57 12.54 17.82 1.69
CA LEU A 57 12.93 17.16 0.44
C LEU A 57 11.90 17.29 -0.67
N LEU A 58 10.61 17.23 -0.35
CA LEU A 58 9.49 17.42 -1.28
C LEU A 58 8.77 18.76 -1.12
N GLY A 59 9.35 19.69 -0.34
CA GLY A 59 8.72 20.95 -0.01
C GLY A 59 7.64 20.82 1.07
N THR A 60 6.81 21.86 1.20
CA THR A 60 5.73 21.94 2.18
C THR A 60 4.35 21.99 1.50
N ASP A 61 3.31 21.58 2.24
CA ASP A 61 1.91 21.67 1.80
C ASP A 61 1.31 23.08 2.04
N HIS A 62 0.02 23.22 1.79
CA HIS A 62 -0.72 24.47 2.00
C HIS A 62 -0.77 24.93 3.47
N LEU A 63 -0.42 24.07 4.42
CA LEU A 63 -0.34 24.36 5.85
C LEU A 63 1.10 24.54 6.35
N GLY A 64 2.09 24.43 5.47
CA GLY A 64 3.50 24.46 5.85
C GLY A 64 4.01 23.15 6.46
N ARG A 65 3.31 22.05 6.24
CA ARG A 65 3.73 20.71 6.72
C ARG A 65 4.65 20.07 5.68
N ASP A 66 5.61 19.27 6.17
CA ASP A 66 6.56 18.58 5.29
C ASP A 66 5.88 17.47 4.46
N TYR A 67 5.96 17.58 3.14
CA TYR A 67 5.38 16.59 2.22
C TYR A 67 6.01 15.20 2.33
N MET A 68 7.31 15.12 2.63
CA MET A 68 7.98 13.84 2.78
C MET A 68 7.45 13.08 3.99
N SER A 69 7.24 13.77 5.11
CA SER A 69 6.60 13.20 6.30
C SER A 69 5.19 12.72 6.03
N LEU A 70 4.39 13.49 5.30
CA LEU A 70 3.04 13.12 4.91
C LEU A 70 3.03 11.90 3.98
N LEU A 71 3.95 11.84 3.02
CA LEU A 71 4.10 10.71 2.11
C LEU A 71 4.43 9.42 2.86
N ILE A 72 5.45 9.44 3.72
CA ILE A 72 5.88 8.26 4.50
C ILE A 72 4.75 7.78 5.41
N SER A 73 4.09 8.69 6.11
CA SER A 73 2.96 8.36 6.99
C SER A 73 1.78 7.81 6.20
N GLY A 74 1.44 8.41 5.06
CA GLY A 74 0.37 7.96 4.17
C GLY A 74 0.62 6.57 3.60
N LEU A 75 1.84 6.26 3.17
CA LEU A 75 2.22 4.93 2.68
C LEU A 75 2.06 3.87 3.77
N ARG A 76 2.50 4.15 4.99
CA ARG A 76 2.33 3.22 6.13
C ARG A 76 0.86 2.96 6.43
N SER A 77 0.06 4.00 6.50
CA SER A 77 -1.38 3.90 6.74
C SER A 77 -2.09 3.10 5.64
N SER A 78 -1.76 3.37 4.38
CA SER A 78 -2.31 2.65 3.23
C SER A 78 -1.94 1.17 3.23
N LEU A 79 -0.69 0.83 3.55
CA LEU A 79 -0.23 -0.56 3.66
C LEU A 79 -0.94 -1.28 4.81
N TYR A 80 -1.10 -0.63 5.96
CA TYR A 80 -1.80 -1.21 7.10
C TYR A 80 -3.27 -1.50 6.78
N VAL A 81 -3.99 -0.52 6.23
CA VAL A 81 -5.40 -0.68 5.83
C VAL A 81 -5.54 -1.76 4.75
N GLY A 82 -4.68 -1.73 3.73
CA GLY A 82 -4.68 -2.74 2.66
C GLY A 82 -4.43 -4.16 3.17
N PHE A 83 -3.50 -4.31 4.11
CA PHE A 83 -3.18 -5.60 4.73
C PHE A 83 -4.35 -6.15 5.55
N VAL A 84 -4.94 -5.32 6.41
CA VAL A 84 -6.10 -5.72 7.23
C VAL A 84 -7.29 -6.06 6.34
N ALA A 85 -7.61 -5.22 5.35
CA ALA A 85 -8.69 -5.47 4.41
C ALA A 85 -8.47 -6.77 3.61
N GLY A 86 -7.23 -7.01 3.16
CA GLY A 86 -6.85 -8.23 2.46
C GLY A 86 -7.04 -9.49 3.29
N ILE A 87 -6.66 -9.46 4.58
CA ILE A 87 -6.90 -10.59 5.49
C ILE A 87 -8.40 -10.85 5.66
N ILE A 88 -9.19 -9.80 5.92
CA ILE A 88 -10.64 -9.92 6.10
C ILE A 88 -11.27 -10.50 4.84
N ALA A 89 -10.95 -9.96 3.67
CA ALA A 89 -11.49 -10.44 2.40
C ALA A 89 -11.11 -11.91 2.13
N THR A 90 -9.87 -12.29 2.41
CA THR A 90 -9.41 -13.68 2.24
C THR A 90 -10.14 -14.63 3.18
N VAL A 91 -10.26 -14.27 4.44
CA VAL A 91 -10.97 -15.08 5.44
C VAL A 91 -12.43 -15.26 5.04
N LEU A 92 -13.13 -14.17 4.69
CA LEU A 92 -14.51 -14.25 4.22
C LEU A 92 -14.65 -15.07 2.94
N GLY A 93 -13.75 -14.88 1.97
CA GLY A 93 -13.75 -15.64 0.72
C GLY A 93 -13.56 -17.14 0.95
N VAL A 94 -12.64 -17.53 1.84
CA VAL A 94 -12.42 -18.94 2.22
C VAL A 94 -13.66 -19.51 2.92
N PHE A 95 -14.26 -18.79 3.87
CA PHE A 95 -15.47 -19.24 4.53
C PHE A 95 -16.61 -19.44 3.54
N ILE A 96 -16.89 -18.46 2.69
CA ILE A 96 -17.96 -18.55 1.68
C ILE A 96 -17.68 -19.69 0.71
N GLY A 97 -16.43 -19.81 0.23
CA GLY A 97 -16.05 -20.91 -0.69
C GLY A 97 -16.19 -22.29 -0.08
N LEU A 98 -15.79 -22.47 1.18
CA LEU A 98 -15.94 -23.74 1.89
C LEU A 98 -17.42 -24.09 2.12
N PHE A 99 -18.22 -23.13 2.60
CA PHE A 99 -19.67 -23.38 2.83
C PHE A 99 -20.41 -23.63 1.51
N GLY A 100 -20.07 -22.90 0.43
CA GLY A 100 -20.64 -23.14 -0.90
C GLY A 100 -20.27 -24.52 -1.44
N GLY A 101 -18.98 -24.88 -1.35
CA GLY A 101 -18.49 -26.18 -1.84
C GLY A 101 -19.04 -27.39 -1.06
N PHE A 102 -19.27 -27.25 0.25
CA PHE A 102 -19.83 -28.37 1.06
C PHE A 102 -21.33 -28.57 0.88
N ARG A 103 -22.09 -27.55 0.50
CA ARG A 103 -23.55 -27.63 0.39
C ARG A 103 -24.10 -27.80 -1.01
N GLY A 104 -23.26 -27.81 -2.03
CA GLY A 104 -23.55 -28.05 -3.46
C GLY A 104 -25.01 -27.76 -3.89
N GLY A 105 -25.23 -27.11 -5.02
CA GLY A 105 -26.56 -26.83 -5.51
C GLY A 105 -26.95 -25.35 -5.43
N TRP A 106 -28.14 -25.00 -5.01
CA TRP A 106 -28.73 -23.65 -5.08
C TRP A 106 -27.89 -22.55 -4.39
N ILE A 107 -27.18 -22.88 -3.31
CA ILE A 107 -26.30 -21.95 -2.60
C ILE A 107 -25.07 -21.61 -3.45
N ASP A 108 -24.54 -22.56 -4.17
CA ASP A 108 -23.43 -22.40 -5.08
C ASP A 108 -23.80 -21.47 -6.27
N GLU A 109 -25.03 -21.59 -6.75
CA GLU A 109 -25.58 -20.76 -7.83
C GLU A 109 -25.77 -19.29 -7.39
N VAL A 110 -26.28 -19.07 -6.17
CA VAL A 110 -26.46 -17.74 -5.58
C VAL A 110 -25.09 -17.09 -5.27
N LEU A 111 -24.14 -17.87 -4.74
CA LEU A 111 -22.79 -17.36 -4.45
C LEU A 111 -22.02 -17.02 -5.74
N ASN A 112 -22.16 -17.80 -6.78
CA ASN A 112 -21.60 -17.51 -8.10
C ASN A 112 -22.23 -16.26 -8.74
N MET A 113 -23.52 -16.00 -8.53
CA MET A 113 -24.17 -14.75 -8.97
C MET A 113 -23.64 -13.51 -8.25
N LEU A 114 -23.27 -13.63 -6.98
CA LEU A 114 -22.77 -12.50 -6.18
C LEU A 114 -21.28 -12.22 -6.40
N THR A 115 -20.54 -13.21 -6.89
CA THR A 115 -19.08 -13.10 -7.11
C THR A 115 -18.71 -12.83 -8.57
N ASN A 116 -19.65 -12.85 -9.48
CA ASN A 116 -19.48 -12.60 -10.90
C ASN A 116 -20.09 -11.24 -11.27
#